data_9f42e72293f32c13a9252d4e6c09b645
#
_entry.id   9f42e72293f32c13a9252d4e6c09b645
#
_cell.length_a   1.000
_cell.length_b   1.000
_cell.length_c   1.000
_cell.angle_alpha   90.00
_cell.angle_beta   90.00
_cell.angle_gamma   90.00
#
_symmetry.space_group_name_H-M   'P 1'
#
loop_
_entity.id
_entity.type
_entity.pdbx_description
1 polymer ?
#
loop_
_entity_poly.entity_id
_entity_poly.type
_entity_poly.pdbx_seq_one_letter_code
_entity_poly.pdbx_strand_id
1 'polypeptide(L)'
;MQHSLLVHEADDHVGVAVVDLCEGAEAHSVTLSGQAAGTVKVVQDIPLGHKVAMRDIQQGEDVVEYGRPIGRASEPIACGAHVHTHNLRSLRW
;
A
#
# COMPACT_ATOMS: atom_id res chain seq x y z
N MET A 1 10.30 -16.67 6.44
CA MET A 1 8.94 -16.12 6.59
C MET A 1 8.47 -15.60 5.24
N GLN A 2 7.27 -15.96 4.85
CA GLN A 2 6.75 -15.54 3.55
C GLN A 2 6.29 -14.09 3.60
N HIS A 3 6.58 -13.35 2.55
CA HIS A 3 6.07 -11.99 2.43
C HIS A 3 4.65 -12.00 1.85
N SER A 4 3.86 -11.02 2.23
CA SER A 4 2.47 -10.85 1.79
C SER A 4 2.30 -9.60 0.94
N LEU A 5 3.27 -8.69 1.01
CA LEU A 5 3.26 -7.42 0.29
C LEU A 5 4.56 -7.25 -0.47
N LEU A 6 4.45 -6.68 -1.66
CA LEU A 6 5.60 -6.31 -2.47
C LEU A 6 5.62 -4.79 -2.59
N VAL A 7 6.75 -4.18 -2.23
CA VAL A 7 6.95 -2.74 -2.30
C VAL A 7 8.09 -2.48 -3.29
N HIS A 8 7.91 -1.56 -4.23
CA HIS A 8 8.96 -1.29 -5.21
C HIS A 8 10.18 -0.66 -4.55
N GLU A 9 9.98 0.37 -3.74
CA GLU A 9 11.04 1.02 -3.00
C GLU A 9 10.62 1.13 -1.55
N ALA A 10 11.59 1.08 -0.64
CA ALA A 10 11.30 0.99 0.80
C ALA A 10 10.50 2.17 1.34
N ASP A 11 10.60 3.33 0.69
CA ASP A 11 9.88 4.53 1.14
C ASP A 11 8.63 4.84 0.31
N ASP A 12 8.18 3.92 -0.53
CA ASP A 12 6.91 4.07 -1.23
C ASP A 12 5.75 4.12 -0.24
N HIS A 13 4.71 4.87 -0.58
CA HIS A 13 3.51 4.99 0.26
C HIS A 13 2.62 3.75 0.21
N VAL A 14 2.70 2.97 -0.87
CA VAL A 14 1.85 1.81 -1.08
C VAL A 14 2.67 0.60 -1.52
N GLY A 15 2.18 -0.58 -1.18
CA GLY A 15 2.67 -1.85 -1.70
C GLY A 15 1.52 -2.59 -2.35
N VAL A 16 1.83 -3.73 -2.97
CA VAL A 16 0.85 -4.57 -3.65
C VAL A 16 0.70 -5.87 -2.88
N ALA A 17 -0.54 -6.26 -2.60
CA ALA A 17 -0.82 -7.54 -1.95
C ALA A 17 -0.54 -8.68 -2.93
N VAL A 18 0.31 -9.62 -2.54
CA VAL A 18 0.63 -10.80 -3.37
C VAL A 18 -0.16 -12.03 -2.93
N VAL A 19 -1.00 -11.87 -1.93
CA VAL A 19 -1.99 -12.84 -1.48
C VAL A 19 -3.22 -12.06 -1.04
N ASP A 20 -4.35 -12.74 -0.87
CA ASP A 20 -5.52 -12.09 -0.26
C ASP A 20 -5.20 -11.80 1.21
N LEU A 21 -5.48 -10.58 1.65
CA LEU A 21 -5.23 -10.16 3.03
C LEU A 21 -6.54 -9.93 3.75
N CYS A 22 -6.62 -10.43 4.98
CA CYS A 22 -7.81 -10.27 5.82
C CYS A 22 -7.56 -9.20 6.87
N GLU A 23 -8.62 -8.49 7.23
CA GLU A 23 -8.56 -7.52 8.32
C GLU A 23 -7.94 -8.14 9.57
N GLY A 24 -7.00 -7.42 10.18
CA GLY A 24 -6.30 -7.88 11.38
C GLY A 24 -5.02 -8.65 11.13
N ALA A 25 -4.76 -9.05 9.87
CA ALA A 25 -3.54 -9.78 9.54
C ALA A 25 -2.32 -8.86 9.61
N GLU A 26 -1.17 -9.44 9.98
CA GLU A 26 0.11 -8.75 9.86
C GLU A 26 0.73 -9.13 8.53
N ALA A 27 0.93 -8.13 7.68
CA ALA A 27 1.48 -8.35 6.35
C ALA A 27 2.96 -7.97 6.34
N HIS A 28 3.81 -8.91 5.97
CA HIS A 28 5.25 -8.70 5.87
C HIS A 28 5.57 -8.25 4.45
N SER A 29 6.29 -7.14 4.33
CA SER A 29 6.61 -6.57 3.03
C SER A 29 8.07 -6.81 2.66
N VAL A 30 8.32 -6.87 1.36
CA VAL A 30 9.65 -7.04 0.81
C VAL A 30 9.77 -6.14 -0.42
N THR A 31 10.96 -5.55 -0.62
CA THR A 31 11.21 -4.77 -1.83
C THR A 31 11.48 -5.70 -3.01
N LEU A 32 11.53 -5.12 -4.22
CA LEU A 32 11.85 -5.89 -5.42
C LEU A 32 13.24 -6.53 -5.35
N SER A 33 14.16 -5.93 -4.59
CA SER A 33 15.49 -6.50 -4.40
C SER A 33 15.54 -7.56 -3.32
N GLY A 34 14.41 -7.87 -2.67
CA GLY A 34 14.31 -8.91 -1.66
C GLY A 34 14.59 -8.46 -0.23
N GLN A 35 14.74 -7.17 0.00
CA GLN A 35 14.98 -6.64 1.33
C GLN A 35 13.66 -6.48 2.10
N ALA A 36 13.69 -6.79 3.40
CA ALA A 36 12.54 -6.57 4.25
C ALA A 36 12.21 -5.08 4.30
N ALA A 37 10.94 -4.73 4.13
CA ALA A 37 10.48 -3.35 4.11
C ALA A 37 9.47 -3.06 5.22
N GLY A 38 9.42 -3.92 6.24
CA GLY A 38 8.58 -3.71 7.41
C GLY A 38 7.31 -4.54 7.40
N THR A 39 6.54 -4.38 8.44
CA THR A 39 5.30 -5.12 8.66
C THR A 39 4.16 -4.12 8.84
N VAL A 40 3.03 -4.41 8.23
CA VAL A 40 1.84 -3.56 8.28
C VAL A 40 0.67 -4.38 8.83
N LYS A 41 -0.09 -3.82 9.77
CA LYS A 41 -1.31 -4.44 10.22
C LYS A 41 -2.44 -4.02 9.29
N VAL A 42 -3.06 -5.00 8.65
CA VAL A 42 -4.13 -4.78 7.68
C VAL A 42 -5.40 -4.39 8.43
N VAL A 43 -6.03 -3.28 8.04
CA VAL A 43 -7.21 -2.76 8.73
C VAL A 43 -8.52 -3.07 8.03
N GLN A 44 -8.46 -3.69 6.86
CA GLN A 44 -9.63 -4.14 6.11
C GLN A 44 -9.20 -5.22 5.12
N ASP A 45 -10.16 -5.97 4.58
CA ASP A 45 -9.84 -7.01 3.61
C ASP A 45 -9.30 -6.39 2.33
N ILE A 46 -8.20 -6.96 1.80
CA ILE A 46 -7.54 -6.47 0.60
C ILE A 46 -7.30 -7.64 -0.34
N PRO A 47 -7.92 -7.62 -1.54
CA PRO A 47 -7.72 -8.71 -2.50
C PRO A 47 -6.30 -8.73 -3.07
N LEU A 48 -5.84 -9.92 -3.45
CA LEU A 48 -4.59 -10.09 -4.17
C LEU A 48 -4.53 -9.12 -5.36
N GLY A 49 -3.39 -8.47 -5.54
CA GLY A 49 -3.17 -7.53 -6.62
C GLY A 49 -3.56 -6.09 -6.32
N HIS A 50 -4.26 -5.86 -5.22
CA HIS A 50 -4.67 -4.52 -4.82
C HIS A 50 -3.60 -3.87 -3.96
N LYS A 51 -3.65 -2.54 -3.87
CA LYS A 51 -2.65 -1.76 -3.14
C LYS A 51 -3.01 -1.62 -1.67
N VAL A 52 -1.98 -1.56 -0.84
CA VAL A 52 -2.08 -1.42 0.61
C VAL A 52 -1.27 -0.20 1.02
N ALA A 53 -1.83 0.65 1.87
CA ALA A 53 -1.09 1.81 2.39
C ALA A 53 -0.01 1.32 3.36
N MET A 54 1.22 1.74 3.11
CA MET A 54 2.37 1.40 3.95
C MET A 54 2.56 2.38 5.10
N ARG A 55 1.84 3.48 5.07
CA ARG A 55 1.86 4.55 6.08
C ARG A 55 0.54 5.30 6.03
N ASP A 56 0.28 6.13 7.03
CA ASP A 56 -0.87 7.02 7.00
C ASP A 56 -0.67 8.05 5.89
N ILE A 57 -1.72 8.29 5.10
CA ILE A 57 -1.71 9.24 3.99
C ILE A 57 -2.84 10.23 4.24
N GLN A 58 -2.51 11.52 4.18
CA GLN A 58 -3.51 12.56 4.40
C GLN A 58 -4.29 12.85 3.13
N GLN A 59 -5.52 13.31 3.29
CA GLN A 59 -6.31 13.76 2.15
C GLN A 59 -5.56 14.86 1.40
N GLY A 60 -5.50 14.74 0.08
CA GLY A 60 -4.80 15.70 -0.78
C GLY A 60 -3.32 15.43 -0.92
N GLU A 61 -2.78 14.50 -0.15
CA GLU A 61 -1.36 14.13 -0.23
C GLU A 61 -1.10 13.32 -1.49
N ASP A 62 0.05 13.54 -2.13
CA ASP A 62 0.47 12.70 -3.25
C ASP A 62 0.76 11.29 -2.74
N VAL A 63 0.30 10.29 -3.47
CA VAL A 63 0.58 8.89 -3.19
C VAL A 63 1.73 8.46 -4.10
N VAL A 64 2.79 7.94 -3.50
CA VAL A 64 4.02 7.61 -4.22
C VAL A 64 4.18 6.11 -4.35
N GLU A 65 4.41 5.65 -5.58
CA GLU A 65 4.78 4.27 -5.87
C GLU A 65 5.81 4.31 -7.00
N TYR A 66 6.79 3.42 -6.95
CA TYR A 66 7.92 3.42 -7.89
C TYR A 66 8.74 4.70 -7.80
N GLY A 67 8.76 5.34 -6.64
CA GLY A 67 9.48 6.58 -6.44
C GLY A 67 8.87 7.80 -7.10
N ARG A 68 7.63 7.71 -7.58
CA ARG A 68 6.95 8.83 -8.25
C ARG A 68 5.49 8.89 -7.84
N PRO A 69 4.87 10.07 -7.92
CA PRO A 69 3.45 10.19 -7.61
C PRO A 69 2.60 9.44 -8.63
N ILE A 70 1.65 8.65 -8.14
CA ILE A 70 0.69 7.95 -9.00
C ILE A 70 -0.70 8.55 -8.90
N GLY A 71 -0.95 9.40 -7.91
CA GLY A 71 -2.24 10.02 -7.70
C GLY A 71 -2.24 10.78 -6.39
N ARG A 72 -3.42 11.21 -5.97
CA ARG A 72 -3.64 11.89 -4.70
C ARG A 72 -4.71 11.18 -3.89
N ALA A 73 -4.53 11.19 -2.58
CA ALA A 73 -5.55 10.65 -1.70
C ALA A 73 -6.78 11.55 -1.72
N SER A 74 -7.94 10.97 -2.02
CA SER A 74 -9.20 11.74 -2.03
C SER A 74 -9.84 11.81 -0.65
N GLU A 75 -9.30 11.04 0.29
CA GLU A 75 -9.71 11.04 1.69
C GLU A 75 -8.53 10.54 2.52
N PRO A 76 -8.55 10.69 3.85
CA PRO A 76 -7.46 10.15 4.69
C PRO A 76 -7.39 8.62 4.53
N ILE A 77 -6.17 8.11 4.41
CA ILE A 77 -5.93 6.67 4.26
C ILE A 77 -5.05 6.22 5.42
N ALA A 78 -5.54 5.27 6.21
CA ALA A 78 -4.77 4.74 7.32
C ALA A 78 -3.76 3.70 6.83
N CYS A 79 -2.62 3.61 7.53
CA CYS A 79 -1.66 2.54 7.30
C CYS A 79 -2.36 1.19 7.38
N GLY A 80 -2.14 0.32 6.41
CA GLY A 80 -2.79 -0.99 6.34
C GLY A 80 -4.14 -0.99 5.64
N ALA A 81 -4.61 0.17 5.17
CA ALA A 81 -5.90 0.28 4.48
C ALA A 81 -5.75 -0.05 3.00
N HIS A 82 -6.86 -0.46 2.41
CA HIS A 82 -6.97 -0.74 0.99
C HIS A 82 -6.91 0.58 0.20
N VAL A 83 -6.00 0.66 -0.76
CA VAL A 83 -5.87 1.84 -1.63
C VAL A 83 -6.36 1.45 -3.02
N HIS A 84 -7.42 2.11 -3.48
CA HIS A 84 -8.03 1.79 -4.76
C HIS A 84 -8.79 3.04 -5.26
N THR A 85 -9.63 2.88 -6.27
CA THR A 85 -10.32 4.01 -6.89
C THR A 85 -11.22 4.78 -5.92
N HIS A 86 -11.64 4.15 -4.81
CA HIS A 86 -12.49 4.83 -3.83
C HIS A 86 -11.75 5.91 -3.02
N ASN A 87 -10.43 5.81 -2.90
CA ASN A 87 -9.65 6.76 -2.08
C ASN A 87 -8.37 7.27 -2.75
N LEU A 88 -8.11 6.85 -3.98
CA LEU A 88 -6.96 7.30 -4.77
C LEU A 88 -7.45 7.88 -6.08
N ARG A 89 -7.15 9.16 -6.31
CA ARG A 89 -7.46 9.82 -7.58
C ARG A 89 -6.19 9.81 -8.43
N SER A 90 -6.23 9.14 -9.56
CA SER A 90 -5.09 9.04 -10.46
C SER A 90 -4.70 10.41 -11.01
N LEU A 91 -3.41 10.65 -11.21
CA LEU A 91 -2.92 11.85 -11.84
C LEU A 91 -3.21 11.91 -13.34
N ARG A 92 -3.60 10.78 -13.93
CA ARG A 92 -3.83 10.72 -15.38
C ARG A 92 -5.24 11.14 -15.78
N TRP A 93 -6.17 11.20 -14.85
CA TRP A 93 -7.53 11.61 -15.13
C TRP A 93 -8.29 11.96 -13.85
#